data_0fe6db19025dc4fe6bf3165983ed34f2
#
_entry.id   0fe6db19025dc4fe6bf3165983ed34f2
#
_cell.length_a   1.000
_cell.length_b   1.000
_cell.length_c   1.000
_cell.angle_alpha   90.00
_cell.angle_beta   90.00
_cell.angle_gamma   90.00
#
_symmetry.space_group_name_H-M   'P 1'
#
loop_
_entity.id
_entity.type
_entity.pdbx_description
1 polymer ?
#
loop_
_entity_poly.entity_id
_entity_poly.type
_entity_poly.pdbx_seq_one_letter_code
_entity_poly.pdbx_strand_id
1 'polypeptide(L)'
;VMAGSGQAMSLNGTVNKTGLLLLLTVLTAAFSWHASLDATGMPLPAARLYLLGGAIGGFILAMITIFKQQWSPGTAPLYALVEGLFLGAISAMYEARFDGIVLQAVILTFGTLFALLAAYRSGLIKATENFKLGVVAATGGIALIYLATIVLGLFGVNIPYIHDSGVIGIGFSLFVVVIAALNLVLDFDFIESGVDAGAPKYMEWSAAFGLLGTLVWLYLE
;
A
#
# COMPACT_ATOMS: atom_id res chain seq x y z
N VAL A 1 1.40 6.26 -36.77
CA VAL A 1 0.68 7.35 -36.10
C VAL A 1 1.58 7.79 -34.96
N MET A 2 2.29 8.91 -35.13
CA MET A 2 3.16 9.47 -34.06
C MET A 2 2.26 10.00 -32.92
N ALA A 3 2.28 9.34 -31.77
CA ALA A 3 1.70 9.89 -30.56
C ALA A 3 2.52 11.13 -30.16
N GLY A 4 1.85 12.27 -30.02
CA GLY A 4 2.51 13.52 -29.70
C GLY A 4 3.31 13.43 -28.41
N SER A 5 4.50 14.02 -28.38
CA SER A 5 5.49 13.99 -27.29
C SER A 5 5.04 14.51 -25.93
N GLY A 6 3.76 14.86 -25.75
CA GLY A 6 3.15 15.30 -24.51
C GLY A 6 2.27 14.24 -23.81
N GLN A 7 2.10 13.06 -24.42
CA GLN A 7 1.15 12.03 -23.94
C GLN A 7 1.82 10.75 -23.38
N ALA A 8 3.13 10.67 -23.33
CA ALA A 8 3.85 9.52 -22.79
C ALA A 8 4.10 9.65 -21.28
N MET A 9 4.19 8.50 -20.62
CA MET A 9 4.59 8.37 -19.21
C MET A 9 6.01 8.90 -19.02
N SER A 10 6.26 9.52 -17.87
CA SER A 10 7.57 10.04 -17.48
C SER A 10 7.87 9.71 -16.02
N LEU A 11 9.15 9.51 -15.71
CA LEU A 11 9.58 9.25 -14.32
C LEU A 11 9.18 10.39 -13.39
N ASN A 12 9.50 11.65 -13.76
CA ASN A 12 9.16 12.82 -12.95
C ASN A 12 7.64 12.97 -12.76
N GLY A 13 6.84 12.66 -13.81
CA GLY A 13 5.40 12.67 -13.72
C GLY A 13 4.87 11.65 -12.71
N THR A 14 5.45 10.45 -12.70
CA THR A 14 5.10 9.39 -11.74
C THR A 14 5.49 9.78 -10.31
N VAL A 15 6.72 10.28 -10.11
CA VAL A 15 7.20 10.74 -8.79
C VAL A 15 6.30 11.85 -8.22
N ASN A 16 5.95 12.84 -9.05
CA ASN A 16 5.06 13.92 -8.62
C ASN A 16 3.66 13.41 -8.22
N LYS A 17 3.11 12.44 -8.98
CA LYS A 17 1.81 11.83 -8.66
C LYS A 17 1.88 10.99 -7.40
N THR A 18 2.95 10.22 -7.21
CA THR A 18 3.19 9.48 -5.96
C THR A 18 3.25 10.44 -4.77
N GLY A 19 4.02 11.52 -4.88
CA GLY A 19 4.08 12.56 -3.84
C GLY A 19 2.72 13.18 -3.53
N LEU A 20 1.91 13.46 -4.57
CA LEU A 20 0.56 13.98 -4.40
C LEU A 20 -0.36 12.95 -3.71
N LEU A 21 -0.35 11.68 -4.12
CA LEU A 21 -1.14 10.63 -3.49
C LEU A 21 -0.76 10.43 -2.02
N LEU A 22 0.55 10.39 -1.71
CA LEU A 22 1.04 10.32 -0.33
C LEU A 22 0.58 11.52 0.49
N LEU A 23 0.65 12.72 -0.06
CA LEU A 23 0.17 13.94 0.63
C LEU A 23 -1.33 13.83 0.94
N LEU A 24 -2.15 13.43 -0.02
CA LEU A 24 -3.60 13.25 0.17
C LEU A 24 -3.88 12.19 1.25
N THR A 25 -3.18 11.07 1.21
CA THR A 25 -3.30 10.00 2.22
C THR A 25 -2.93 10.50 3.61
N VAL A 26 -1.81 11.21 3.77
CA VAL A 26 -1.37 11.75 5.07
C VAL A 26 -2.35 12.79 5.61
N LEU A 27 -2.86 13.69 4.76
CA LEU A 27 -3.82 14.72 5.19
C LEU A 27 -5.13 14.10 5.70
N THR A 28 -5.67 13.11 4.97
CA THR A 28 -6.91 12.44 5.41
C THR A 28 -6.65 11.48 6.58
N ALA A 29 -5.47 10.88 6.68
CA ALA A 29 -5.08 10.10 7.84
C ALA A 29 -4.97 10.96 9.10
N ALA A 30 -4.33 12.13 9.02
CA ALA A 30 -4.27 13.07 10.14
C ALA A 30 -5.67 13.52 10.56
N PHE A 31 -6.56 13.82 9.61
CA PHE A 31 -7.95 14.16 9.90
C PHE A 31 -8.67 13.02 10.62
N SER A 32 -8.66 11.80 10.08
CA SER A 32 -9.37 10.67 10.67
C SER A 32 -8.76 10.23 12.01
N TRP A 33 -7.44 10.39 12.20
CA TRP A 33 -6.80 10.19 13.50
C TRP A 33 -7.45 11.05 14.59
N HIS A 34 -7.49 12.37 14.38
CA HIS A 34 -8.08 13.28 15.34
C HIS A 34 -9.60 13.06 15.52
N ALA A 35 -10.31 12.66 14.45
CA ALA A 35 -11.74 12.39 14.51
C ALA A 35 -12.08 11.01 15.11
N SER A 36 -11.10 10.15 15.32
CA SER A 36 -11.27 8.79 15.84
C SER A 36 -11.07 8.66 17.34
N LEU A 37 -10.48 9.66 17.99
CA LEU A 37 -10.19 9.66 19.43
C LEU A 37 -10.89 10.81 20.14
N ASP A 38 -11.32 10.59 21.36
CA ASP A 38 -11.78 11.66 22.26
C ASP A 38 -10.61 12.38 22.95
N ALA A 39 -10.92 13.37 23.79
CA ALA A 39 -9.91 14.12 24.53
C ALA A 39 -9.10 13.26 25.54
N THR A 40 -9.56 12.06 25.85
CA THR A 40 -8.90 11.10 26.75
C THR A 40 -8.13 10.02 25.99
N GLY A 41 -8.13 10.07 24.65
CA GLY A 41 -7.48 9.07 23.80
C GLY A 41 -8.30 7.79 23.59
N MET A 42 -9.59 7.79 23.98
CA MET A 42 -10.45 6.63 23.77
C MET A 42 -11.10 6.66 22.37
N PRO A 43 -11.24 5.48 21.71
CA PRO A 43 -11.85 5.40 20.38
C PRO A 43 -13.31 5.85 20.38
N LEU A 44 -13.64 6.80 19.53
CA LEU A 44 -14.99 7.27 19.26
C LEU A 44 -15.75 6.29 18.33
N PRO A 45 -17.10 6.28 18.34
CA PRO A 45 -17.88 5.52 17.35
C PRO A 45 -17.55 5.86 15.89
N ALA A 46 -17.11 7.08 15.60
CA ALA A 46 -16.67 7.53 14.28
C ALA A 46 -15.46 6.72 13.76
N ALA A 47 -14.59 6.22 14.64
CA ALA A 47 -13.46 5.39 14.25
C ALA A 47 -13.89 4.14 13.45
N ARG A 48 -14.99 3.50 13.86
CA ARG A 48 -15.55 2.35 13.14
C ARG A 48 -16.03 2.71 11.73
N LEU A 49 -16.60 3.90 11.57
CA LEU A 49 -17.04 4.38 10.25
C LEU A 49 -15.85 4.59 9.32
N TYR A 50 -14.78 5.22 9.79
CA TYR A 50 -13.56 5.41 9.00
C TYR A 50 -12.85 4.09 8.69
N LEU A 51 -12.80 3.15 9.64
CA LEU A 51 -12.24 1.82 9.41
C LEU A 51 -13.04 1.04 8.36
N LEU A 52 -14.31 0.82 8.58
CA LEU A 52 -15.13 0.00 7.68
C LEU A 52 -15.40 0.70 6.34
N GLY A 53 -15.74 2.00 6.39
CA GLY A 53 -15.98 2.80 5.19
C GLY A 53 -14.70 2.98 4.37
N GLY A 54 -13.57 3.21 5.03
CA GLY A 54 -12.26 3.30 4.39
C GLY A 54 -11.82 1.99 3.77
N ALA A 55 -11.89 0.87 4.52
CA ALA A 55 -11.52 -0.44 4.01
C ALA A 55 -12.37 -0.87 2.81
N ILE A 56 -13.70 -0.76 2.91
CA ILE A 56 -14.59 -1.16 1.81
C ILE A 56 -14.46 -0.20 0.63
N GLY A 57 -14.48 1.11 0.88
CA GLY A 57 -14.35 2.13 -0.17
C GLY A 57 -12.98 2.08 -0.85
N GLY A 58 -11.90 1.93 -0.08
CA GLY A 58 -10.54 1.75 -0.57
C GLY A 58 -10.43 0.49 -1.44
N PHE A 59 -10.96 -0.64 -0.97
CA PHE A 59 -10.97 -1.88 -1.74
C PHE A 59 -11.71 -1.74 -3.08
N ILE A 60 -12.90 -1.13 -3.08
CA ILE A 60 -13.69 -0.91 -4.31
C ILE A 60 -12.90 -0.02 -5.28
N LEU A 61 -12.35 1.10 -4.80
CA LEU A 61 -11.56 2.02 -5.63
C LEU A 61 -10.28 1.35 -6.15
N ALA A 62 -9.61 0.53 -5.33
CA ALA A 62 -8.47 -0.26 -5.76
C ALA A 62 -8.84 -1.22 -6.90
N MET A 63 -9.93 -1.97 -6.76
CA MET A 63 -10.42 -2.86 -7.81
C MET A 63 -10.73 -2.10 -9.11
N ILE A 64 -11.43 -0.96 -9.00
CA ILE A 64 -11.71 -0.12 -10.18
C ILE A 64 -10.40 0.33 -10.84
N THR A 65 -9.44 0.81 -10.06
CA THR A 65 -8.16 1.31 -10.58
C THR A 65 -7.34 0.20 -11.25
N ILE A 66 -7.30 -0.99 -10.66
CA ILE A 66 -6.58 -2.16 -11.21
C ILE A 66 -7.21 -2.61 -12.54
N PHE A 67 -8.53 -2.78 -12.59
CA PHE A 67 -9.20 -3.29 -13.78
C PHE A 67 -9.46 -2.23 -14.86
N LYS A 68 -9.49 -0.96 -14.50
CA LYS A 68 -9.73 0.19 -15.39
C LYS A 68 -8.63 1.24 -15.26
N GLN A 69 -7.40 0.84 -15.59
CA GLN A 69 -6.21 1.69 -15.47
C GLN A 69 -6.34 3.07 -16.15
N GLN A 70 -7.16 3.17 -17.20
CA GLN A 70 -7.45 4.45 -17.86
C GLN A 70 -8.20 5.45 -16.95
N TRP A 71 -8.86 4.97 -15.91
CA TRP A 71 -9.57 5.79 -14.91
C TRP A 71 -8.67 6.20 -13.75
N SER A 72 -7.43 5.69 -13.69
CA SER A 72 -6.49 5.97 -12.60
C SER A 72 -6.27 7.48 -12.31
N PRO A 73 -6.35 8.41 -13.30
CA PRO A 73 -6.24 9.84 -12.98
C PRO A 73 -7.31 10.36 -12.02
N GLY A 74 -8.48 9.73 -11.98
CA GLY A 74 -9.56 10.07 -11.05
C GLY A 74 -9.62 9.11 -9.85
N THR A 75 -9.48 7.81 -10.10
CA THR A 75 -9.67 6.80 -9.06
C THR A 75 -8.50 6.70 -8.09
N ALA A 76 -7.25 6.95 -8.52
CA ALA A 76 -6.09 6.91 -7.63
C ALA A 76 -6.10 8.03 -6.56
N PRO A 77 -6.41 9.30 -6.88
CA PRO A 77 -6.59 10.33 -5.86
C PRO A 77 -7.75 10.03 -4.90
N LEU A 78 -8.87 9.52 -5.40
CA LEU A 78 -9.99 9.12 -4.55
C LEU A 78 -9.61 7.96 -3.63
N TYR A 79 -8.87 6.96 -4.14
CA TYR A 79 -8.31 5.89 -3.32
C TYR A 79 -7.42 6.45 -2.22
N ALA A 80 -6.49 7.34 -2.53
CA ALA A 80 -5.58 7.94 -1.56
C ALA A 80 -6.33 8.66 -0.42
N LEU A 81 -7.41 9.39 -0.74
CA LEU A 81 -8.25 10.06 0.25
C LEU A 81 -8.97 9.05 1.16
N VAL A 82 -9.58 8.03 0.58
CA VAL A 82 -10.36 7.02 1.32
C VAL A 82 -9.43 6.11 2.14
N GLU A 83 -8.30 5.71 1.56
CA GLU A 83 -7.28 4.90 2.23
C GLU A 83 -6.66 5.64 3.41
N GLY A 84 -6.43 6.96 3.27
CA GLY A 84 -5.96 7.78 4.37
C GLY A 84 -6.94 7.82 5.55
N LEU A 85 -8.26 7.85 5.30
CA LEU A 85 -9.26 7.76 6.37
C LEU A 85 -9.15 6.43 7.14
N PHE A 86 -8.96 5.32 6.42
CA PHE A 86 -8.73 4.01 7.02
C PHE A 86 -7.43 3.99 7.84
N LEU A 87 -6.32 4.42 7.23
CA LEU A 87 -5.01 4.42 7.88
C LEU A 87 -4.97 5.28 9.14
N GLY A 88 -5.57 6.46 9.11
CA GLY A 88 -5.59 7.34 10.29
C GLY A 88 -6.38 6.74 11.45
N ALA A 89 -7.53 6.13 11.16
CA ALA A 89 -8.35 5.49 12.20
C ALA A 89 -7.67 4.26 12.80
N ILE A 90 -7.08 3.37 11.97
CA ILE A 90 -6.38 2.19 12.47
C ILE A 90 -5.12 2.60 13.26
N SER A 91 -4.37 3.57 12.75
CA SER A 91 -3.18 4.11 13.43
C SER A 91 -3.50 4.69 14.80
N ALA A 92 -4.57 5.48 14.89
CA ALA A 92 -5.03 6.04 16.18
C ALA A 92 -5.35 4.95 17.20
N MET A 93 -6.00 3.86 16.76
CA MET A 93 -6.34 2.73 17.65
C MET A 93 -5.10 1.96 18.10
N TYR A 94 -4.12 1.77 17.22
CA TYR A 94 -2.87 1.08 17.59
C TYR A 94 -1.98 1.94 18.48
N GLU A 95 -1.86 3.24 18.20
CA GLU A 95 -1.10 4.17 19.02
C GLU A 95 -1.66 4.29 20.44
N ALA A 96 -2.99 4.32 20.59
CA ALA A 96 -3.64 4.31 21.90
C ALA A 96 -3.36 3.04 22.72
N ARG A 97 -2.93 1.95 22.07
CA ARG A 97 -2.63 0.67 22.70
C ARG A 97 -1.13 0.42 22.88
N PHE A 98 -0.34 0.94 21.93
CA PHE A 98 1.11 0.74 21.83
C PHE A 98 1.77 2.07 21.48
N ASP A 99 2.18 2.81 22.49
CA ASP A 99 2.76 4.14 22.36
C ASP A 99 4.00 4.13 21.44
N GLY A 100 4.02 5.02 20.45
CA GLY A 100 5.11 5.18 19.50
C GLY A 100 5.15 4.18 18.35
N ILE A 101 4.19 3.23 18.25
CA ILE A 101 4.17 2.21 17.19
C ILE A 101 4.02 2.83 15.79
N VAL A 102 3.18 3.87 15.67
CA VAL A 102 2.91 4.54 14.40
C VAL A 102 4.15 5.25 13.86
N LEU A 103 4.88 5.95 14.73
CA LEU A 103 6.14 6.60 14.33
C LEU A 103 7.17 5.56 13.86
N GLN A 104 7.28 4.43 14.56
CA GLN A 104 8.17 3.33 14.16
C GLN A 104 7.78 2.76 12.80
N ALA A 105 6.49 2.47 12.58
CA ALA A 105 5.98 1.96 11.30
C ALA A 105 6.26 2.92 10.15
N VAL A 106 6.03 4.23 10.33
CA VAL A 106 6.33 5.26 9.33
C VAL A 106 7.83 5.29 9.00
N ILE A 107 8.70 5.33 10.02
CA ILE A 107 10.17 5.36 9.81
C ILE A 107 10.64 4.11 9.09
N LEU A 108 10.16 2.92 9.48
CA LEU A 108 10.54 1.66 8.85
C LEU A 108 10.04 1.57 7.40
N THR A 109 8.81 2.01 7.13
CA THR A 109 8.24 2.01 5.77
C THR A 109 9.03 2.90 4.83
N PHE A 110 9.24 4.16 5.19
CA PHE A 110 10.02 5.08 4.35
C PHE A 110 11.51 4.73 4.33
N GLY A 111 12.06 4.25 5.42
CA GLY A 111 13.43 3.74 5.48
C GLY A 111 13.65 2.59 4.50
N THR A 112 12.72 1.63 4.46
CA THR A 112 12.73 0.51 3.52
C THR A 112 12.58 1.00 2.07
N LEU A 113 11.64 1.92 1.81
CA LEU A 113 11.46 2.53 0.49
C LEU A 113 12.78 3.14 -0.04
N PHE A 114 13.42 4.00 0.75
CA PHE A 114 14.64 4.69 0.32
C PHE A 114 15.83 3.74 0.21
N ALA A 115 15.96 2.77 1.11
CA ALA A 115 17.02 1.77 1.05
C ALA A 115 16.90 0.90 -0.21
N LEU A 116 15.70 0.41 -0.52
CA LEU A 116 15.46 -0.41 -1.71
C LEU A 116 15.56 0.41 -3.00
N LEU A 117 15.11 1.66 -3.00
CA LEU A 117 15.29 2.55 -4.15
C LEU A 117 16.77 2.80 -4.43
N ALA A 118 17.59 3.02 -3.40
CA ALA A 118 19.04 3.17 -3.54
C ALA A 118 19.69 1.88 -4.04
N ALA A 119 19.31 0.72 -3.50
CA ALA A 119 19.81 -0.59 -3.93
C ALA A 119 19.40 -0.93 -5.37
N TYR A 120 18.18 -0.58 -5.78
CA TYR A 120 17.70 -0.75 -7.15
C TYR A 120 18.48 0.17 -8.11
N ARG A 121 18.60 1.46 -7.80
CA ARG A 121 19.33 2.43 -8.65
C ARG A 121 20.83 2.15 -8.76
N SER A 122 21.44 1.58 -7.72
CA SER A 122 22.87 1.18 -7.76
C SER A 122 23.10 -0.15 -8.50
N GLY A 123 22.01 -0.85 -8.90
CA GLY A 123 22.09 -2.15 -9.56
C GLY A 123 22.44 -3.32 -8.64
N LEU A 124 22.45 -3.12 -7.31
CA LEU A 124 22.60 -4.19 -6.32
C LEU A 124 21.43 -5.18 -6.36
N ILE A 125 20.21 -4.65 -6.60
CA ILE A 125 19.00 -5.46 -6.77
C ILE A 125 18.51 -5.24 -8.20
N LYS A 126 18.27 -6.33 -8.92
CA LYS A 126 17.74 -6.32 -10.29
C LYS A 126 16.43 -7.10 -10.34
N ALA A 127 15.41 -6.53 -10.93
CA ALA A 127 14.12 -7.18 -11.15
C ALA A 127 14.20 -8.16 -12.35
N THR A 128 14.97 -9.26 -12.18
CA THR A 128 15.04 -10.32 -13.20
C THR A 128 13.69 -11.03 -13.32
N GLU A 129 13.43 -11.70 -14.45
CA GLU A 129 12.15 -12.40 -14.64
C GLU A 129 11.88 -13.45 -13.56
N ASN A 130 12.92 -14.22 -13.15
CA ASN A 130 12.78 -15.18 -12.05
C ASN A 130 12.48 -14.51 -10.70
N PHE A 131 13.09 -13.34 -10.45
CA PHE A 131 12.80 -12.55 -9.25
C PHE A 131 11.34 -12.07 -9.27
N LYS A 132 10.86 -11.50 -10.39
CA LYS A 132 9.46 -11.06 -10.54
C LYS A 132 8.48 -12.20 -10.30
N LEU A 133 8.71 -13.36 -10.95
CA LEU A 133 7.87 -14.53 -10.76
C LEU A 133 7.84 -15.00 -9.30
N GLY A 134 8.99 -15.03 -8.63
CA GLY A 134 9.08 -15.42 -7.22
C GLY A 134 8.31 -14.47 -6.29
N VAL A 135 8.49 -13.17 -6.46
CA VAL A 135 7.79 -12.17 -5.62
C VAL A 135 6.29 -12.18 -5.89
N VAL A 136 5.86 -12.23 -7.16
CA VAL A 136 4.43 -12.31 -7.53
C VAL A 136 3.79 -13.58 -6.99
N ALA A 137 4.46 -14.74 -7.10
CA ALA A 137 3.93 -16.00 -6.56
C ALA A 137 3.82 -15.96 -5.04
N ALA A 138 4.82 -15.41 -4.33
CA ALA A 138 4.77 -15.24 -2.87
C ALA A 138 3.66 -14.28 -2.45
N THR A 139 3.52 -13.14 -3.14
CA THR A 139 2.44 -12.17 -2.92
C THR A 139 1.07 -12.80 -3.12
N GLY A 140 0.88 -13.57 -4.20
CA GLY A 140 -0.34 -14.32 -4.46
C GLY A 140 -0.65 -15.34 -3.37
N GLY A 141 0.37 -16.06 -2.89
CA GLY A 141 0.25 -17.01 -1.78
C GLY A 141 -0.20 -16.33 -0.48
N ILE A 142 0.40 -15.19 -0.12
CA ILE A 142 0.00 -14.38 1.04
C ILE A 142 -1.46 -13.90 0.89
N ALA A 143 -1.82 -13.37 -0.28
CA ALA A 143 -3.18 -12.91 -0.55
C ALA A 143 -4.21 -14.05 -0.42
N LEU A 144 -3.90 -15.25 -0.89
CA LEU A 144 -4.76 -16.44 -0.72
C LEU A 144 -4.90 -16.84 0.75
N ILE A 145 -3.82 -16.79 1.54
CA ILE A 145 -3.87 -17.07 2.97
C ILE A 145 -4.76 -16.05 3.70
N TYR A 146 -4.61 -14.77 3.43
CA TYR A 146 -5.45 -13.74 4.03
C TYR A 146 -6.91 -13.86 3.61
N LEU A 147 -7.18 -14.12 2.33
CA LEU A 147 -8.53 -14.37 1.84
C LEU A 147 -9.15 -15.59 2.54
N ALA A 148 -8.41 -16.70 2.65
CA ALA A 148 -8.87 -17.90 3.35
C ALA A 148 -9.15 -17.61 4.83
N THR A 149 -8.31 -16.82 5.50
CA THR A 149 -8.51 -16.41 6.90
C THR A 149 -9.79 -15.61 7.07
N ILE A 150 -10.04 -14.64 6.16
CA ILE A 150 -11.26 -13.82 6.19
C ILE A 150 -12.50 -14.72 5.96
N VAL A 151 -12.48 -15.56 4.91
CA VAL A 151 -13.61 -16.42 4.57
C VAL A 151 -13.91 -17.41 5.70
N LEU A 152 -12.89 -18.09 6.23
CA LEU A 152 -13.06 -19.03 7.34
C LEU A 152 -13.54 -18.32 8.62
N GLY A 153 -13.05 -17.10 8.86
CA GLY A 153 -13.51 -16.27 9.98
C GLY A 153 -15.01 -15.95 9.92
N LEU A 154 -15.57 -15.75 8.72
CA LEU A 154 -17.03 -15.57 8.54
C LEU A 154 -17.85 -16.81 8.96
N PHE A 155 -17.25 -17.99 8.87
CA PHE A 155 -17.85 -19.26 9.33
C PHE A 155 -17.48 -19.61 10.78
N GLY A 156 -16.82 -18.69 11.52
CA GLY A 156 -16.41 -18.92 12.91
C GLY A 156 -15.19 -19.84 13.08
N VAL A 157 -14.49 -20.15 11.98
CA VAL A 157 -13.26 -20.95 12.01
C VAL A 157 -12.06 -20.01 12.05
N ASN A 158 -11.36 -19.98 13.18
CA ASN A 158 -10.10 -19.26 13.30
C ASN A 158 -8.92 -20.15 12.89
N ILE A 159 -8.05 -19.66 12.02
CA ILE A 159 -6.79 -20.33 11.69
C ILE A 159 -5.80 -20.01 12.80
N PRO A 160 -5.38 -20.99 13.64
CA PRO A 160 -4.38 -20.75 14.66
C PRO A 160 -3.04 -20.44 13.97
N TYR A 161 -2.16 -19.71 14.69
CA TYR A 161 -0.76 -19.42 14.33
C TYR A 161 -0.48 -18.28 13.34
N ILE A 162 -1.41 -17.84 12.50
CA ILE A 162 -1.14 -16.79 11.49
C ILE A 162 -1.14 -15.39 12.13
N HIS A 163 -2.04 -15.15 13.09
CA HIS A 163 -2.17 -13.87 13.81
C HIS A 163 -1.87 -14.01 15.31
N ASP A 164 -1.16 -15.07 15.69
CA ASP A 164 -0.83 -15.32 17.10
C ASP A 164 0.51 -14.66 17.44
N SER A 165 0.65 -14.17 18.66
CA SER A 165 1.91 -13.58 19.18
C SER A 165 3.03 -14.60 19.41
N GLY A 166 2.86 -15.83 18.92
CA GLY A 166 3.85 -16.90 18.97
C GLY A 166 4.98 -16.76 17.93
N VAL A 167 6.04 -17.54 18.10
CA VAL A 167 7.23 -17.54 17.20
C VAL A 167 6.84 -17.77 15.73
N ILE A 168 5.81 -18.58 15.47
CA ILE A 168 5.34 -18.87 14.11
C ILE A 168 4.66 -17.64 13.51
N GLY A 169 3.80 -16.94 14.26
CA GLY A 169 3.14 -15.72 13.82
C GLY A 169 4.14 -14.60 13.52
N ILE A 170 5.11 -14.38 14.42
CA ILE A 170 6.18 -13.40 14.20
C ILE A 170 7.02 -13.75 12.97
N GLY A 171 7.38 -15.03 12.77
CA GLY A 171 8.12 -15.48 11.60
C GLY A 171 7.34 -15.29 10.30
N PHE A 172 6.02 -15.54 10.32
CA PHE A 172 5.14 -15.29 9.18
C PHE A 172 5.04 -13.80 8.84
N SER A 173 4.80 -12.93 9.84
CA SER A 173 4.78 -11.49 9.66
C SER A 173 6.09 -10.96 9.08
N LEU A 174 7.24 -11.40 9.61
CA LEU A 174 8.54 -11.01 9.06
C LEU A 174 8.70 -11.45 7.59
N PHE A 175 8.25 -12.65 7.24
CA PHE A 175 8.24 -13.11 5.85
C PHE A 175 7.36 -12.20 4.98
N VAL A 176 6.15 -11.85 5.44
CA VAL A 176 5.23 -10.97 4.70
C VAL A 176 5.83 -9.57 4.52
N VAL A 177 6.45 -9.00 5.56
CA VAL A 177 7.18 -7.72 5.46
C VAL A 177 8.27 -7.77 4.39
N VAL A 178 9.06 -8.84 4.34
CA VAL A 178 10.09 -9.01 3.30
C VAL A 178 9.47 -9.05 1.91
N ILE A 179 8.39 -9.80 1.71
CA ILE A 179 7.72 -9.88 0.41
C ILE A 179 7.09 -8.53 0.04
N ALA A 180 6.44 -7.83 0.98
CA ALA A 180 5.92 -6.49 0.76
C ALA A 180 7.03 -5.52 0.35
N ALA A 181 8.17 -5.55 1.03
CA ALA A 181 9.35 -4.76 0.67
C ALA A 181 9.86 -5.08 -0.74
N LEU A 182 9.93 -6.37 -1.11
CA LEU A 182 10.36 -6.77 -2.46
C LEU A 182 9.37 -6.34 -3.56
N ASN A 183 8.09 -6.16 -3.26
CA ASN A 183 7.13 -5.57 -4.21
C ASN A 183 7.48 -4.12 -4.57
N LEU A 184 8.13 -3.33 -3.69
CA LEU A 184 8.64 -2.00 -4.07
C LEU A 184 9.64 -2.08 -5.24
N VAL A 185 10.45 -3.13 -5.31
CA VAL A 185 11.38 -3.33 -6.43
C VAL A 185 10.62 -3.62 -7.73
N LEU A 186 9.50 -4.35 -7.66
CA LEU A 186 8.61 -4.55 -8.81
C LEU A 186 7.95 -3.24 -9.25
N ASP A 187 7.53 -2.40 -8.30
CA ASP A 187 6.96 -1.09 -8.60
C ASP A 187 7.97 -0.17 -9.30
N PHE A 188 9.23 -0.17 -8.86
CA PHE A 188 10.30 0.60 -9.53
C PHE A 188 10.55 0.12 -10.94
N ASP A 189 10.64 -1.20 -11.15
CA ASP A 189 10.81 -1.80 -12.47
C ASP A 189 9.62 -1.54 -13.39
N PHE A 190 8.40 -1.59 -12.86
CA PHE A 190 7.19 -1.26 -13.60
C PHE A 190 7.19 0.20 -14.09
N ILE A 191 7.62 1.13 -13.21
CA ILE A 191 7.74 2.55 -13.56
C ILE A 191 8.78 2.75 -14.65
N GLU A 192 9.98 2.18 -14.51
CA GLU A 192 11.08 2.29 -15.46
C GLU A 192 10.71 1.68 -16.81
N SER A 193 10.23 0.44 -16.81
CA SER A 193 9.76 -0.25 -18.02
C SER A 193 8.63 0.49 -18.74
N GLY A 194 7.69 1.08 -17.97
CA GLY A 194 6.60 1.88 -18.52
C GLY A 194 7.09 3.16 -19.21
N VAL A 195 8.08 3.83 -18.65
CA VAL A 195 8.73 5.01 -19.26
C VAL A 195 9.46 4.63 -20.51
N ASP A 196 10.26 3.56 -20.49
CA ASP A 196 11.05 3.08 -21.62
C ASP A 196 10.18 2.61 -22.79
N ALA A 197 9.04 1.99 -22.49
CA ALA A 197 8.06 1.57 -23.48
C ALA A 197 7.20 2.73 -24.03
N GLY A 198 7.34 3.96 -23.50
CA GLY A 198 6.51 5.10 -23.90
C GLY A 198 5.03 4.91 -23.56
N ALA A 199 4.73 4.28 -22.42
CA ALA A 199 3.38 4.00 -21.98
C ALA A 199 2.50 5.28 -21.92
N PRO A 200 1.17 5.15 -22.04
CA PRO A 200 0.26 6.30 -22.02
C PRO A 200 0.35 7.11 -20.72
N LYS A 201 0.10 8.41 -20.76
CA LYS A 201 0.23 9.36 -19.65
C LYS A 201 -0.55 8.96 -18.38
N TYR A 202 -1.72 8.32 -18.52
CA TYR A 202 -2.50 7.85 -17.36
C TYR A 202 -1.78 6.78 -16.54
N MET A 203 -0.81 6.07 -17.13
CA MET A 203 -0.03 5.05 -16.44
C MET A 203 0.84 5.62 -15.32
N GLU A 204 1.16 6.92 -15.34
CA GLU A 204 1.81 7.59 -14.21
C GLU A 204 0.95 7.51 -12.92
N TRP A 205 -0.38 7.63 -13.07
CA TRP A 205 -1.31 7.49 -11.95
C TRP A 205 -1.47 6.04 -11.51
N SER A 206 -1.51 5.10 -12.47
CA SER A 206 -1.57 3.67 -12.16
C SER A 206 -0.31 3.21 -11.43
N ALA A 207 0.86 3.64 -11.87
CA ALA A 207 2.13 3.32 -11.23
C ALA A 207 2.26 3.95 -9.83
N ALA A 208 1.85 5.22 -9.70
CA ALA A 208 1.81 5.91 -8.41
C ALA A 208 0.84 5.24 -7.42
N PHE A 209 -0.31 4.77 -7.91
CA PHE A 209 -1.27 4.00 -7.13
C PHE A 209 -0.68 2.65 -6.68
N GLY A 210 -0.01 1.91 -7.56
CA GLY A 210 0.66 0.65 -7.21
C GLY A 210 1.68 0.86 -6.09
N LEU A 211 2.57 1.83 -6.25
CA LEU A 211 3.58 2.17 -5.24
C LEU A 211 2.95 2.60 -3.91
N LEU A 212 1.86 3.41 -3.93
CA LEU A 212 1.13 3.76 -2.71
C LEU A 212 0.54 2.52 -2.05
N GLY A 213 -0.08 1.61 -2.81
CA GLY A 213 -0.66 0.37 -2.28
C GLY A 213 0.39 -0.53 -1.61
N THR A 214 1.56 -0.66 -2.21
CA THR A 214 2.69 -1.41 -1.63
C THR A 214 3.20 -0.75 -0.33
N LEU A 215 3.29 0.58 -0.29
CA LEU A 215 3.68 1.31 0.93
C LEU A 215 2.64 1.17 2.04
N VAL A 216 1.35 1.21 1.71
CA VAL A 216 0.25 0.96 2.66
C VAL A 216 0.35 -0.46 3.22
N TRP A 217 0.55 -1.45 2.36
CA TRP A 217 0.72 -2.83 2.82
C TRP A 217 1.92 -2.97 3.76
N LEU A 218 3.08 -2.44 3.38
CA LEU A 218 4.29 -2.47 4.21
C LEU A 218 4.11 -1.74 5.56
N TYR A 219 3.34 -0.66 5.57
CA TYR A 219 3.02 0.09 6.78
C TYR A 219 2.13 -0.69 7.75
N LEU A 220 1.20 -1.47 7.23
CA LEU A 220 0.22 -2.22 8.04
C LEU A 220 0.79 -3.52 8.63
N GLU A 221 1.83 -4.09 8.01
CA GLU A 221 2.51 -5.29 8.48
C GLU A 221 3.57 -4.99 9.56
#